data_5cc3f0d03535b49f3f1a0524029d53db
#
_entry.id   5cc3f0d03535b49f3f1a0524029d53db
#
_cell.length_a   1.000
_cell.length_b   1.000
_cell.length_c   1.000
_cell.angle_alpha   90.00
_cell.angle_beta   90.00
_cell.angle_gamma   90.00
#
_symmetry.space_group_name_H-M   'P 1'
#
loop_
_entity.id
_entity.type
_entity.pdbx_description
1 polymer ?
#
loop_
_entity_poly.entity_id
_entity_poly.type
_entity_poly.pdbx_seq_one_letter_code
_entity_poly.pdbx_strand_id
1 'polypeptide(L)'
;MLLIDCQEDCLIEVLQDVKYVALSYVWGSWGGSEVVQTTKASLLDFDLKGILKSFGEKIPRVVRDSMSFVRGIGLRYLWCDLLCVVSDDPDLRDRQIGMMDTIYGQAFLTIIALSGSHGNMGLPGIRPGSREPVCLSETLTSGVKLLARHVKLTSFYDQSIYSRRGWTFQEELFSRRCLYVTDRQMYFKCSAAHHREDEALFGSMDQDEKHLNSFPAGYSSLTNSGHDFEMYTVLLSEYSRRQLTREQDVLRALRGITSVLEQQWYRCEFWYGIPTKYLINALHWILNDRMQYRFKDRYQSSEGSPEPLPPTWSWAAWKGRISHLPHDFTVGSHLGGFKSL
;
A
#
# COMPACT_ATOMS: atom_id res chain seq x y z
N MET A 1 -7.40 -10.82 16.41
CA MET A 1 -7.18 -9.59 15.60
C MET A 1 -8.27 -8.58 15.95
N LEU A 2 -7.89 -7.30 16.18
CA LEU A 2 -8.87 -6.24 16.40
C LEU A 2 -9.52 -5.82 15.07
N LEU A 3 -10.84 -5.63 15.09
CA LEU A 3 -11.63 -5.13 13.98
C LEU A 3 -12.65 -4.09 14.48
N ILE A 4 -12.99 -3.14 13.62
CA ILE A 4 -14.10 -2.24 13.83
C ILE A 4 -15.39 -2.97 13.46
N ASP A 5 -16.31 -3.11 14.42
CA ASP A 5 -17.68 -3.53 14.16
C ASP A 5 -18.47 -2.33 13.68
N CYS A 6 -18.68 -2.25 12.36
CA CYS A 6 -19.36 -1.12 11.74
C CYS A 6 -20.87 -1.07 12.09
N GLN A 7 -21.50 -2.15 12.54
CA GLN A 7 -22.92 -2.15 12.95
C GLN A 7 -23.07 -1.61 14.37
N GLU A 8 -22.17 -2.04 15.27
CA GLU A 8 -22.23 -1.68 16.68
C GLU A 8 -21.38 -0.42 17.00
N ASP A 9 -20.59 0.10 16.05
CA ASP A 9 -19.68 1.24 16.22
C ASP A 9 -18.73 1.08 17.42
N CYS A 10 -18.03 -0.06 17.48
CA CYS A 10 -17.07 -0.39 18.52
C CYS A 10 -15.88 -1.18 17.93
N LEU A 11 -14.86 -1.43 18.73
CA LEU A 11 -13.79 -2.37 18.41
C LEU A 11 -14.09 -3.73 19.05
N ILE A 12 -13.80 -4.78 18.32
CA ILE A 12 -13.93 -6.15 18.84
C ILE A 12 -12.67 -6.95 18.55
N GLU A 13 -12.34 -7.87 19.44
CA GLU A 13 -11.34 -8.87 19.15
C GLU A 13 -11.99 -10.09 18.50
N VAL A 14 -11.50 -10.47 17.33
CA VAL A 14 -12.03 -11.59 16.55
C VAL A 14 -11.01 -12.72 16.53
N LEU A 15 -11.44 -13.89 17.01
CA LEU A 15 -10.64 -15.12 17.08
C LEU A 15 -10.93 -16.11 15.95
N GLN A 16 -11.94 -15.84 15.12
CA GLN A 16 -12.41 -16.71 14.04
C GLN A 16 -12.25 -16.04 12.69
N ASP A 17 -12.27 -16.84 11.62
CA ASP A 17 -12.29 -16.33 10.26
C ASP A 17 -13.61 -15.60 9.99
N VAL A 18 -13.52 -14.29 9.82
CA VAL A 18 -14.66 -13.44 9.45
C VAL A 18 -14.34 -12.67 8.18
N LYS A 19 -15.38 -12.34 7.41
CA LYS A 19 -15.21 -11.45 6.25
C LYS A 19 -15.09 -10.01 6.75
N TYR A 20 -13.97 -9.37 6.43
CA TYR A 20 -13.74 -7.96 6.73
C TYR A 20 -13.19 -7.21 5.52
N VAL A 21 -13.37 -5.91 5.54
CA VAL A 21 -12.78 -4.96 4.59
C VAL A 21 -11.53 -4.35 5.24
N ALA A 22 -10.44 -4.21 4.51
CA ALA A 22 -9.28 -3.45 4.96
C ALA A 22 -9.29 -2.05 4.34
N LEU A 23 -8.78 -1.06 5.07
CA LEU A 23 -8.60 0.30 4.59
C LEU A 23 -7.12 0.62 4.44
N SER A 24 -6.74 1.03 3.23
CA SER A 24 -5.41 1.55 2.91
C SER A 24 -5.52 3.01 2.46
N TYR A 25 -4.82 3.92 3.16
CA TYR A 25 -4.95 5.36 2.93
C TYR A 25 -3.71 6.15 3.33
N VAL A 26 -3.68 7.40 2.95
CA VAL A 26 -2.64 8.35 3.36
C VAL A 26 -3.03 9.00 4.67
N TRP A 27 -2.24 8.79 5.73
CA TRP A 27 -2.48 9.45 7.02
C TRP A 27 -2.41 10.98 6.89
N GLY A 28 -1.33 11.47 6.26
CA GLY A 28 -1.06 12.90 6.13
C GLY A 28 -0.79 13.58 7.48
N SER A 29 -0.84 14.91 7.49
CA SER A 29 -0.84 15.68 8.73
C SER A 29 -2.28 15.94 9.17
N TRP A 30 -2.53 15.82 10.46
CA TRP A 30 -3.85 16.05 11.05
C TRP A 30 -4.15 17.53 11.31
N GLY A 31 -3.27 18.45 10.88
CA GLY A 31 -3.47 19.90 11.04
C GLY A 31 -3.62 20.37 12.48
N GLY A 32 -3.04 19.65 13.44
CA GLY A 32 -3.19 19.94 14.88
C GLY A 32 -4.46 19.36 15.50
N SER A 33 -5.32 18.70 14.74
CA SER A 33 -6.50 18.01 15.27
C SER A 33 -6.10 16.77 16.07
N GLU A 34 -6.73 16.59 17.24
CA GLU A 34 -6.60 15.37 18.02
C GLU A 34 -7.26 14.20 17.28
N VAL A 35 -6.52 13.12 17.08
CA VAL A 35 -7.00 11.91 16.41
C VAL A 35 -6.99 10.75 17.40
N VAL A 36 -8.11 10.04 17.45
CA VAL A 36 -8.25 8.86 18.31
C VAL A 36 -7.41 7.71 17.76
N GLN A 37 -6.59 7.16 18.64
CA GLN A 37 -5.83 5.92 18.39
C GLN A 37 -6.11 4.94 19.53
N THR A 38 -6.03 3.67 19.23
CA THR A 38 -6.16 2.63 20.25
C THR A 38 -4.89 2.56 21.07
N THR A 39 -5.05 2.62 22.40
CA THR A 39 -4.02 2.43 23.42
C THR A 39 -4.39 1.28 24.31
N LYS A 40 -3.42 0.76 25.08
CA LYS A 40 -3.71 -0.27 26.12
C LYS A 40 -4.82 0.17 27.08
N ALA A 41 -4.78 1.45 27.48
CA ALA A 41 -5.77 2.02 28.38
C ALA A 41 -7.17 2.11 27.76
N SER A 42 -7.26 2.50 26.49
CA SER A 42 -8.55 2.67 25.81
C SER A 42 -9.15 1.37 25.27
N LEU A 43 -8.38 0.29 25.22
CA LEU A 43 -8.80 -0.97 24.61
C LEU A 43 -10.06 -1.56 25.26
N LEU A 44 -10.17 -1.44 26.59
CA LEU A 44 -11.33 -1.94 27.36
C LEU A 44 -12.60 -1.11 27.13
N ASP A 45 -12.44 0.19 26.85
CA ASP A 45 -13.57 1.06 26.60
C ASP A 45 -14.05 0.97 25.15
N PHE A 46 -13.18 0.57 24.23
CA PHE A 46 -13.47 0.53 22.80
C PHE A 46 -14.38 -0.65 22.38
N ASP A 47 -14.60 -1.64 23.23
CA ASP A 47 -15.57 -2.71 23.01
C ASP A 47 -17.03 -2.28 23.32
N LEU A 48 -17.22 -1.14 23.97
CA LEU A 48 -18.54 -0.61 24.28
C LEU A 48 -19.27 -0.20 23.00
N LYS A 49 -20.46 -0.74 22.81
CA LYS A 49 -21.31 -0.41 21.65
C LYS A 49 -21.56 1.10 21.54
N GLY A 50 -21.35 1.64 20.34
CA GLY A 50 -21.56 3.05 20.04
C GLY A 50 -20.41 3.97 20.46
N ILE A 51 -19.35 3.45 21.09
CA ILE A 51 -18.23 4.26 21.57
C ILE A 51 -17.55 5.06 20.44
N LEU A 52 -17.41 4.45 19.26
CA LEU A 52 -16.78 5.14 18.14
C LEU A 52 -17.59 6.34 17.65
N LYS A 53 -18.93 6.33 17.80
CA LYS A 53 -19.77 7.51 17.50
C LYS A 53 -19.47 8.67 18.43
N SER A 54 -19.17 8.40 19.71
CA SER A 54 -18.90 9.45 20.69
C SER A 54 -17.64 10.27 20.36
N PHE A 55 -16.69 9.69 19.64
CA PHE A 55 -15.49 10.39 19.21
C PHE A 55 -15.69 11.34 18.03
N GLY A 56 -16.78 11.20 17.28
CA GLY A 56 -17.17 12.13 16.22
C GLY A 56 -16.06 12.42 15.22
N GLU A 57 -15.64 13.67 15.13
CA GLU A 57 -14.61 14.11 14.18
C GLU A 57 -13.18 13.75 14.57
N LYS A 58 -12.93 13.27 15.79
CA LYS A 58 -11.65 12.72 16.21
C LYS A 58 -11.31 11.39 15.48
N ILE A 59 -12.34 10.71 14.91
CA ILE A 59 -12.12 9.62 13.96
C ILE A 59 -12.02 10.24 12.56
N PRO A 60 -10.94 10.00 11.81
CA PRO A 60 -10.76 10.54 10.48
C PRO A 60 -11.91 10.24 9.55
N ARG A 61 -12.23 11.19 8.69
CA ARG A 61 -13.37 11.07 7.77
C ARG A 61 -13.26 9.85 6.86
N VAL A 62 -12.05 9.50 6.40
CA VAL A 62 -11.82 8.30 5.56
C VAL A 62 -12.26 7.03 6.29
N VAL A 63 -12.02 6.91 7.59
CA VAL A 63 -12.45 5.76 8.40
C VAL A 63 -13.98 5.74 8.55
N ARG A 64 -14.59 6.88 8.87
CA ARG A 64 -16.06 7.01 8.99
C ARG A 64 -16.79 6.71 7.68
N ASP A 65 -16.26 7.20 6.56
CA ASP A 65 -16.81 6.91 5.22
C ASP A 65 -16.62 5.42 4.87
N SER A 66 -15.48 4.81 5.25
CA SER A 66 -15.25 3.36 5.07
C SER A 66 -16.22 2.52 5.89
N MET A 67 -16.50 2.89 7.15
CA MET A 67 -17.52 2.22 7.97
C MET A 67 -18.91 2.29 7.30
N SER A 68 -19.25 3.45 6.75
CA SER A 68 -20.51 3.64 6.02
C SER A 68 -20.57 2.79 4.75
N PHE A 69 -19.47 2.71 4.01
CA PHE A 69 -19.35 1.87 2.83
C PHE A 69 -19.50 0.38 3.19
N VAL A 70 -18.82 -0.09 4.23
CA VAL A 70 -18.90 -1.49 4.70
C VAL A 70 -20.32 -1.89 5.04
N ARG A 71 -21.06 -1.02 5.74
CA ARG A 71 -22.50 -1.22 5.99
C ARG A 71 -23.32 -1.27 4.70
N GLY A 72 -23.02 -0.35 3.77
CA GLY A 72 -23.75 -0.23 2.49
C GLY A 72 -23.61 -1.46 1.59
N ILE A 73 -22.50 -2.17 1.65
CA ILE A 73 -22.29 -3.42 0.90
C ILE A 73 -22.71 -4.69 1.67
N GLY A 74 -23.36 -4.52 2.83
CA GLY A 74 -23.86 -5.64 3.64
C GLY A 74 -22.78 -6.40 4.42
N LEU A 75 -21.57 -5.84 4.58
CA LEU A 75 -20.54 -6.37 5.44
C LEU A 75 -20.58 -5.70 6.83
N ARG A 76 -19.85 -6.29 7.77
CA ARG A 76 -19.88 -5.86 9.17
C ARG A 76 -18.56 -5.31 9.67
N TYR A 77 -17.45 -5.85 9.24
CA TYR A 77 -16.16 -5.61 9.86
C TYR A 77 -15.22 -4.81 8.95
N LEU A 78 -14.52 -3.86 9.57
CA LEU A 78 -13.48 -3.04 8.93
C LEU A 78 -12.17 -3.15 9.71
N TRP A 79 -11.07 -3.37 9.04
CA TRP A 79 -9.74 -3.21 9.58
C TRP A 79 -9.15 -1.87 9.14
N CYS A 80 -8.61 -1.13 10.10
CA CYS A 80 -7.92 0.14 9.86
C CYS A 80 -6.76 0.23 10.86
N ASP A 81 -5.56 0.47 10.37
CA ASP A 81 -4.35 0.55 11.17
C ASP A 81 -4.46 1.53 12.35
N LEU A 82 -5.09 2.69 12.14
CA LEU A 82 -5.27 3.72 13.15
C LEU A 82 -5.98 3.23 14.42
N LEU A 83 -7.01 2.40 14.25
CA LEU A 83 -7.85 1.92 15.35
C LEU A 83 -7.62 0.44 15.70
N CYS A 84 -7.17 -0.37 14.75
CA CYS A 84 -6.97 -1.80 14.97
C CYS A 84 -5.55 -2.16 15.44
N VAL A 85 -4.63 -1.17 15.47
CA VAL A 85 -3.27 -1.34 15.99
C VAL A 85 -3.14 -0.59 17.31
N VAL A 86 -2.60 -1.26 18.35
CA VAL A 86 -2.36 -0.64 19.66
C VAL A 86 -1.08 0.20 19.58
N SER A 87 -1.23 1.53 19.71
CA SER A 87 -0.19 2.50 19.39
C SER A 87 0.91 2.60 20.44
N ASP A 88 0.57 2.40 21.72
CA ASP A 88 1.45 2.55 22.90
C ASP A 88 2.07 1.24 23.41
N ASP A 89 1.92 0.14 22.65
CA ASP A 89 2.59 -1.13 22.90
C ASP A 89 3.58 -1.44 21.76
N PRO A 90 4.88 -1.17 21.90
CA PRO A 90 5.85 -1.39 20.84
C PRO A 90 5.91 -2.85 20.38
N ASP A 91 5.86 -3.82 21.30
CA ASP A 91 5.98 -5.25 20.98
C ASP A 91 4.72 -5.76 20.25
N LEU A 92 3.54 -5.34 20.69
CA LEU A 92 2.28 -5.70 20.05
C LEU A 92 2.17 -5.02 18.67
N ARG A 93 2.52 -3.74 18.60
CA ARG A 93 2.55 -2.98 17.34
C ARG A 93 3.48 -3.63 16.31
N ASP A 94 4.68 -4.02 16.72
CA ASP A 94 5.66 -4.64 15.82
C ASP A 94 5.20 -6.01 15.34
N ARG A 95 4.54 -6.79 16.19
CA ARG A 95 3.87 -8.04 15.77
C ARG A 95 2.74 -7.79 14.78
N GLN A 96 1.87 -6.80 15.05
CA GLN A 96 0.75 -6.45 14.16
C GLN A 96 1.25 -5.92 12.80
N ILE A 97 2.29 -5.09 12.80
CA ILE A 97 2.94 -4.63 11.56
C ILE A 97 3.58 -5.82 10.81
N GLY A 98 4.17 -6.78 11.53
CA GLY A 98 4.73 -7.99 10.94
C GLY A 98 3.70 -8.90 10.27
N MET A 99 2.40 -8.70 10.54
CA MET A 99 1.29 -9.49 9.98
C MET A 99 0.53 -8.74 8.86
N MET A 100 1.05 -7.62 8.35
CA MET A 100 0.35 -6.81 7.34
C MET A 100 0.08 -7.59 6.04
N ASP A 101 0.98 -8.50 5.65
CA ASP A 101 0.79 -9.43 4.54
C ASP A 101 -0.46 -10.29 4.73
N THR A 102 -0.62 -10.87 5.90
CA THR A 102 -1.77 -11.69 6.29
C THR A 102 -3.04 -10.85 6.38
N ILE A 103 -2.98 -9.68 7.02
CA ILE A 103 -4.13 -8.78 7.20
C ILE A 103 -4.70 -8.34 5.84
N TYR A 104 -3.87 -7.83 4.94
CA TYR A 104 -4.36 -7.43 3.62
C TYR A 104 -4.64 -8.62 2.71
N GLY A 105 -3.87 -9.70 2.83
CA GLY A 105 -4.06 -10.94 2.05
C GLY A 105 -5.35 -11.70 2.36
N GLN A 106 -5.84 -11.65 3.60
CA GLN A 106 -7.08 -12.28 4.02
C GLN A 106 -8.31 -11.37 3.93
N ALA A 107 -8.12 -10.06 3.74
CA ALA A 107 -9.22 -9.13 3.58
C ALA A 107 -10.14 -9.55 2.40
N PHE A 108 -11.45 -9.51 2.63
CA PHE A 108 -12.43 -9.75 1.57
C PHE A 108 -12.29 -8.71 0.46
N LEU A 109 -12.04 -7.46 0.83
CA LEU A 109 -11.85 -6.32 -0.04
C LEU A 109 -10.92 -5.32 0.66
N THR A 110 -10.04 -4.68 -0.09
CA THR A 110 -9.27 -3.53 0.40
C THR A 110 -9.75 -2.25 -0.29
N ILE A 111 -10.19 -1.29 0.51
CA ILE A 111 -10.48 0.07 0.03
C ILE A 111 -9.14 0.82 -0.04
N ILE A 112 -8.84 1.35 -1.22
CA ILE A 112 -7.68 2.20 -1.46
C ILE A 112 -8.16 3.64 -1.68
N ALA A 113 -7.93 4.51 -0.69
CA ALA A 113 -8.27 5.93 -0.76
C ALA A 113 -7.24 6.67 -1.62
N LEU A 114 -7.33 6.53 -2.94
CA LEU A 114 -6.29 6.91 -3.88
C LEU A 114 -6.10 8.43 -4.02
N SER A 115 -7.19 9.20 -4.05
CA SER A 115 -7.14 10.66 -4.21
C SER A 115 -6.88 11.41 -2.90
N GLY A 116 -6.87 10.71 -1.77
CA GLY A 116 -6.67 11.34 -0.46
C GLY A 116 -5.22 11.72 -0.19
N SER A 117 -4.97 12.97 0.18
CA SER A 117 -3.66 13.42 0.70
C SER A 117 -3.53 13.30 2.21
N HIS A 118 -4.66 13.15 2.92
CA HIS A 118 -4.73 12.95 4.37
C HIS A 118 -6.08 12.34 4.77
N GLY A 119 -6.15 11.76 5.96
CA GLY A 119 -7.31 10.98 6.42
C GLY A 119 -8.63 11.76 6.53
N ASN A 120 -8.61 13.08 6.64
CA ASN A 120 -9.84 13.88 6.73
C ASN A 120 -10.48 14.25 5.39
N MET A 121 -9.89 13.88 4.25
CA MET A 121 -10.54 14.07 2.95
C MET A 121 -11.74 13.13 2.75
N GLY A 122 -11.77 11.99 3.41
CA GLY A 122 -12.83 10.99 3.29
C GLY A 122 -12.73 10.18 2.00
N LEU A 123 -13.84 9.50 1.67
CA LEU A 123 -13.98 8.72 0.45
C LEU A 123 -15.00 9.42 -0.48
N PRO A 124 -14.55 9.97 -1.62
CA PRO A 124 -15.43 10.59 -2.59
C PRO A 124 -16.49 9.61 -3.12
N GLY A 125 -17.76 10.06 -3.17
CA GLY A 125 -18.89 9.26 -3.65
C GLY A 125 -19.61 8.45 -2.56
N ILE A 126 -19.09 8.36 -1.34
CA ILE A 126 -19.77 7.66 -0.23
C ILE A 126 -20.86 8.54 0.38
N ARG A 127 -20.59 9.84 0.52
CA ARG A 127 -21.58 10.79 1.00
C ARG A 127 -22.24 11.52 -0.18
N PRO A 128 -23.55 11.86 -0.10
CA PRO A 128 -24.20 12.68 -1.12
C PRO A 128 -23.40 13.97 -1.38
N GLY A 129 -23.16 14.30 -2.65
CA GLY A 129 -22.44 15.50 -3.07
C GLY A 129 -20.94 15.51 -2.79
N SER A 130 -20.35 14.42 -2.30
CA SER A 130 -18.90 14.36 -2.02
C SER A 130 -18.04 14.07 -3.27
N ARG A 131 -18.67 13.84 -4.41
CA ARG A 131 -18.03 13.63 -5.70
C ARG A 131 -18.93 14.12 -6.83
N GLU A 132 -18.32 14.64 -7.89
CA GLU A 132 -19.00 14.94 -9.14
C GLU A 132 -19.59 13.67 -9.78
N PRO A 133 -20.63 13.80 -10.63
CA PRO A 133 -21.17 12.68 -11.37
C PRO A 133 -20.09 11.91 -12.15
N VAL A 134 -20.20 10.58 -12.18
CA VAL A 134 -19.23 9.69 -12.85
C VAL A 134 -19.05 10.02 -14.33
N CYS A 135 -20.10 10.56 -14.96
CA CYS A 135 -20.05 10.96 -16.35
C CYS A 135 -20.63 12.36 -16.51
N LEU A 136 -19.83 13.24 -17.08
CA LEU A 136 -20.32 14.54 -17.55
C LEU A 136 -20.95 14.35 -18.92
N SER A 137 -22.20 14.80 -19.09
CA SER A 137 -22.90 14.73 -20.37
C SER A 137 -23.44 16.09 -20.76
N GLU A 138 -23.26 16.45 -22.02
CA GLU A 138 -23.83 17.65 -22.61
C GLU A 138 -24.60 17.29 -23.87
N THR A 139 -25.80 17.85 -24.03
CA THR A 139 -26.60 17.64 -25.24
C THR A 139 -26.45 18.85 -26.14
N LEU A 140 -25.92 18.65 -27.32
CA LEU A 140 -25.79 19.68 -28.34
C LEU A 140 -27.15 20.07 -28.90
N THR A 141 -27.24 21.25 -29.52
CA THR A 141 -28.47 21.76 -30.19
C THR A 141 -28.96 20.80 -31.29
N SER A 142 -28.11 19.98 -31.86
CA SER A 142 -28.42 18.93 -32.82
C SER A 142 -29.09 17.69 -32.21
N GLY A 143 -29.26 17.63 -30.88
CA GLY A 143 -29.75 16.44 -30.17
C GLY A 143 -28.67 15.36 -29.90
N VAL A 144 -27.44 15.57 -30.33
CA VAL A 144 -26.31 14.70 -30.07
C VAL A 144 -25.88 14.87 -28.61
N LYS A 145 -25.80 13.75 -27.88
CA LYS A 145 -25.31 13.72 -26.48
C LYS A 145 -23.81 13.41 -26.48
N LEU A 146 -23.03 14.37 -26.00
CA LEU A 146 -21.62 14.17 -25.68
C LEU A 146 -21.46 13.57 -24.31
N LEU A 147 -20.64 12.55 -24.17
CA LEU A 147 -20.29 11.93 -22.91
C LEU A 147 -18.79 12.03 -22.69
N ALA A 148 -18.38 12.61 -21.57
CA ALA A 148 -16.98 12.67 -21.18
C ALA A 148 -16.59 11.42 -20.39
N ARG A 149 -15.64 10.66 -20.91
CA ARG A 149 -15.08 9.48 -20.24
C ARG A 149 -13.94 9.91 -19.32
N HIS A 150 -13.89 9.35 -18.12
CA HIS A 150 -12.80 9.61 -17.20
C HIS A 150 -11.49 8.90 -17.63
N VAL A 151 -10.38 9.45 -17.15
CA VAL A 151 -9.04 8.93 -17.41
C VAL A 151 -8.83 7.55 -16.78
N LYS A 152 -7.80 6.84 -17.25
CA LYS A 152 -7.42 5.51 -16.74
C LYS A 152 -6.96 5.57 -15.29
N LEU A 153 -7.14 4.47 -14.55
CA LEU A 153 -6.67 4.33 -13.15
C LEU A 153 -5.16 4.66 -13.01
N THR A 154 -4.35 4.24 -13.98
CA THR A 154 -2.90 4.51 -14.00
C THR A 154 -2.55 5.98 -13.87
N SER A 155 -3.31 6.85 -14.56
CA SER A 155 -3.06 8.30 -14.51
C SER A 155 -3.34 8.88 -13.12
N PHE A 156 -4.37 8.39 -12.41
CA PHE A 156 -4.62 8.76 -11.02
C PHE A 156 -3.55 8.19 -10.08
N TYR A 157 -3.19 6.93 -10.30
CA TYR A 157 -2.24 6.22 -9.47
C TYR A 157 -0.88 6.91 -9.47
N ASP A 158 -0.31 7.18 -10.65
CA ASP A 158 1.02 7.76 -10.81
C ASP A 158 1.13 9.18 -10.20
N GLN A 159 0.03 9.93 -10.19
CA GLN A 159 -0.03 11.27 -9.62
C GLN A 159 -0.33 11.29 -8.13
N SER A 160 -0.81 10.17 -7.56
CA SER A 160 -1.27 10.12 -6.18
C SER A 160 -0.13 10.20 -5.17
N ILE A 161 -0.42 10.74 -3.99
CA ILE A 161 0.48 10.65 -2.83
C ILE A 161 0.55 9.19 -2.35
N TYR A 162 -0.56 8.46 -2.49
CA TYR A 162 -0.68 7.06 -2.12
C TYR A 162 0.41 6.19 -2.77
N SER A 163 0.59 6.30 -4.10
CA SER A 163 1.58 5.51 -4.85
C SER A 163 3.03 5.82 -4.47
N ARG A 164 3.26 6.96 -3.81
CA ARG A 164 4.61 7.40 -3.39
C ARG A 164 4.97 6.96 -1.97
N ARG A 165 4.04 6.42 -1.19
CA ARG A 165 4.31 5.98 0.19
C ARG A 165 4.86 4.55 0.21
N GLY A 166 5.88 4.30 1.07
CA GLY A 166 6.50 2.99 1.18
C GLY A 166 5.55 1.92 1.72
N TRP A 167 4.81 2.23 2.79
CA TRP A 167 3.90 1.28 3.45
C TRP A 167 2.75 0.83 2.57
N THR A 168 2.14 1.74 1.79
CA THR A 168 1.02 1.41 0.91
C THR A 168 1.38 0.39 -0.17
N PHE A 169 2.67 0.17 -0.44
CA PHE A 169 3.11 -0.81 -1.42
C PHE A 169 2.75 -2.23 -1.03
N GLN A 170 3.08 -2.66 0.19
CA GLN A 170 2.71 -4.00 0.65
C GLN A 170 1.22 -4.13 0.92
N GLU A 171 0.56 -3.07 1.38
CA GLU A 171 -0.89 -3.05 1.62
C GLU A 171 -1.67 -3.39 0.34
N GLU A 172 -1.29 -2.76 -0.77
CA GLU A 172 -1.87 -3.01 -2.08
C GLU A 172 -1.44 -4.37 -2.66
N LEU A 173 -0.14 -4.70 -2.57
CA LEU A 173 0.43 -5.90 -3.16
C LEU A 173 -0.22 -7.18 -2.63
N PHE A 174 -0.51 -7.25 -1.34
CA PHE A 174 -1.12 -8.42 -0.73
C PHE A 174 -2.63 -8.49 -0.91
N SER A 175 -3.28 -7.37 -1.22
CA SER A 175 -4.74 -7.29 -1.38
C SER A 175 -5.21 -8.07 -2.58
N ARG A 176 -6.08 -9.07 -2.35
CA ARG A 176 -6.65 -9.90 -3.43
C ARG A 176 -7.69 -9.16 -4.27
N ARG A 177 -8.38 -8.21 -3.68
CA ARG A 177 -9.41 -7.37 -4.29
C ARG A 177 -9.22 -5.96 -3.81
N CYS A 178 -9.02 -5.05 -4.73
CA CYS A 178 -8.81 -3.64 -4.46
C CYS A 178 -9.96 -2.81 -5.04
N LEU A 179 -10.53 -1.93 -4.22
CA LEU A 179 -11.44 -0.89 -4.65
C LEU A 179 -10.73 0.46 -4.53
N TYR A 180 -10.27 0.97 -5.66
CA TYR A 180 -9.63 2.29 -5.72
C TYR A 180 -10.72 3.36 -5.77
N VAL A 181 -10.73 4.22 -4.75
CA VAL A 181 -11.66 5.34 -4.66
C VAL A 181 -10.93 6.61 -5.06
N THR A 182 -11.39 7.24 -6.13
CA THR A 182 -10.85 8.51 -6.63
C THR A 182 -11.90 9.62 -6.51
N ASP A 183 -11.48 10.85 -6.73
CA ASP A 183 -12.36 12.03 -6.79
C ASP A 183 -13.27 12.05 -8.05
N ARG A 184 -13.08 11.09 -8.96
CA ARG A 184 -13.86 10.99 -10.21
C ARG A 184 -14.76 9.77 -10.25
N GLN A 185 -14.21 8.57 -10.01
CA GLN A 185 -14.94 7.31 -10.05
C GLN A 185 -14.23 6.24 -9.22
N MET A 186 -14.88 5.09 -9.06
CA MET A 186 -14.28 3.93 -8.43
C MET A 186 -13.78 2.94 -9.49
N TYR A 187 -12.70 2.24 -9.14
CA TYR A 187 -12.14 1.16 -9.95
C TYR A 187 -11.99 -0.08 -9.07
N PHE A 188 -12.51 -1.19 -9.55
CA PHE A 188 -12.32 -2.48 -8.89
C PHE A 188 -11.27 -3.29 -9.64
N LYS A 189 -10.37 -3.92 -8.90
CA LYS A 189 -9.33 -4.80 -9.45
C LYS A 189 -9.17 -6.04 -8.60
N CYS A 190 -9.13 -7.20 -9.25
CA CYS A 190 -8.70 -8.47 -8.67
C CYS A 190 -7.91 -9.27 -9.72
N SER A 191 -7.43 -10.46 -9.34
CA SER A 191 -6.66 -11.32 -10.25
C SER A 191 -7.46 -11.75 -11.51
N ALA A 192 -8.80 -11.77 -11.45
CA ALA A 192 -9.65 -12.27 -12.51
C ALA A 192 -10.37 -11.16 -13.30
N ALA A 193 -10.52 -9.97 -12.72
CA ALA A 193 -11.36 -8.92 -13.30
C ALA A 193 -10.92 -7.53 -12.92
N HIS A 194 -11.13 -6.59 -13.85
CA HIS A 194 -11.00 -5.17 -13.65
C HIS A 194 -12.31 -4.51 -14.08
N HIS A 195 -12.87 -3.66 -13.22
CA HIS A 195 -14.10 -2.95 -13.49
C HIS A 195 -13.98 -1.48 -13.16
N ARG A 196 -14.71 -0.67 -13.89
CA ARG A 196 -14.85 0.77 -13.64
C ARG A 196 -16.30 1.11 -13.40
N GLU A 197 -16.56 2.11 -12.61
CA GLU A 197 -17.92 2.55 -12.30
C GLU A 197 -18.69 3.04 -13.55
N ASP A 198 -17.97 3.58 -14.55
CA ASP A 198 -18.55 4.07 -15.80
C ASP A 198 -18.79 2.98 -16.87
N GLU A 199 -18.49 1.71 -16.61
CA GLU A 199 -18.70 0.60 -17.57
C GLU A 199 -20.15 0.44 -18.02
N ALA A 200 -21.09 0.69 -17.13
CA ALA A 200 -22.51 0.65 -17.46
C ALA A 200 -22.91 1.66 -18.56
N LEU A 201 -22.12 2.73 -18.73
CA LEU A 201 -22.35 3.78 -19.71
C LEU A 201 -21.59 3.59 -21.02
N PHE A 202 -20.43 2.97 -20.96
CA PHE A 202 -19.47 2.88 -22.09
C PHE A 202 -19.16 1.45 -22.55
N GLY A 203 -19.75 0.43 -21.90
CA GLY A 203 -19.43 -0.98 -22.14
C GLY A 203 -18.11 -1.41 -21.47
N SER A 204 -17.77 -2.70 -21.63
CA SER A 204 -16.56 -3.28 -21.02
C SER A 204 -15.27 -2.66 -21.60
N MET A 205 -14.22 -2.73 -20.80
CA MET A 205 -12.93 -2.10 -21.05
C MET A 205 -12.30 -2.51 -22.39
N ASP A 206 -11.64 -1.54 -23.04
CA ASP A 206 -10.69 -1.79 -24.12
C ASP A 206 -9.59 -2.77 -23.67
N GLN A 207 -9.16 -3.64 -24.57
CA GLN A 207 -8.11 -4.62 -24.32
C GLN A 207 -6.77 -3.98 -23.89
N ASP A 208 -6.56 -2.68 -24.20
CA ASP A 208 -5.37 -1.92 -23.84
C ASP A 208 -5.22 -1.68 -22.32
N GLU A 209 -6.29 -1.76 -21.54
CA GLU A 209 -6.18 -1.66 -20.08
C GLU A 209 -5.78 -2.99 -19.41
N LYS A 210 -5.71 -4.08 -20.16
CA LYS A 210 -5.11 -5.35 -19.68
C LYS A 210 -3.63 -5.22 -19.33
N HIS A 211 -2.95 -4.17 -19.81
CA HIS A 211 -1.58 -3.82 -19.42
C HIS A 211 -1.46 -3.21 -18.01
N LEU A 212 -2.56 -2.93 -17.29
CA LEU A 212 -2.56 -2.75 -15.85
C LEU A 212 -2.10 -4.00 -15.08
N ASN A 213 -1.87 -5.10 -15.78
CA ASN A 213 -1.25 -6.33 -15.27
C ASN A 213 0.21 -6.16 -14.87
N SER A 214 0.84 -5.02 -15.10
CA SER A 214 2.21 -4.75 -14.63
C SER A 214 2.30 -4.47 -13.13
N PHE A 215 1.17 -4.20 -12.46
CA PHE A 215 1.10 -4.22 -11.00
C PHE A 215 0.41 -5.50 -10.54
N PRO A 216 1.07 -6.31 -9.73
CA PRO A 216 0.47 -7.53 -9.21
C PRO A 216 -0.82 -7.19 -8.45
N ALA A 217 -1.97 -7.52 -9.03
CA ALA A 217 -3.23 -7.58 -8.31
C ALA A 217 -3.17 -8.81 -7.41
N GLY A 218 -2.67 -8.61 -6.22
CA GLY A 218 -2.57 -9.67 -5.23
C GLY A 218 -1.44 -10.67 -5.51
N TYR A 219 -1.23 -11.47 -4.52
CA TYR A 219 -0.25 -12.54 -4.40
C TYR A 219 -0.19 -13.54 -5.57
N SER A 220 -1.30 -13.73 -6.29
CA SER A 220 -1.42 -14.70 -7.38
C SER A 220 -0.63 -14.33 -8.64
N SER A 221 -0.31 -13.06 -8.85
CA SER A 221 0.55 -12.67 -9.97
C SER A 221 2.03 -12.92 -9.69
N LEU A 222 2.40 -13.10 -8.44
CA LEU A 222 3.76 -13.50 -8.05
C LEU A 222 4.03 -14.98 -8.37
N THR A 223 3.00 -15.83 -8.51
CA THR A 223 3.17 -17.30 -8.57
C THR A 223 3.46 -17.90 -9.94
N ASN A 224 3.43 -17.13 -11.03
CA ASN A 224 3.44 -17.69 -12.39
C ASN A 224 4.71 -17.44 -13.22
N SER A 225 5.72 -16.76 -12.70
CA SER A 225 6.95 -16.48 -13.46
C SER A 225 8.10 -17.38 -12.99
N GLY A 226 8.62 -18.21 -13.86
CA GLY A 226 9.86 -18.99 -13.60
C GLY A 226 11.13 -18.14 -13.47
N HIS A 227 10.99 -16.82 -13.29
CA HIS A 227 12.07 -15.83 -13.21
C HIS A 227 12.10 -15.16 -11.83
N ASP A 228 12.42 -15.94 -10.80
CA ASP A 228 12.41 -15.48 -9.40
C ASP A 228 13.17 -14.18 -9.17
N PHE A 229 14.38 -14.06 -9.74
CA PHE A 229 15.21 -12.87 -9.54
C PHE A 229 14.64 -11.62 -10.24
N GLU A 230 14.08 -11.77 -11.43
CA GLU A 230 13.42 -10.65 -12.13
C GLU A 230 12.24 -10.10 -11.30
N MET A 231 11.48 -10.99 -10.65
CA MET A 231 10.42 -10.58 -9.74
C MET A 231 10.95 -9.71 -8.61
N TYR A 232 12.03 -10.12 -7.95
CA TYR A 232 12.66 -9.32 -6.91
C TYR A 232 13.08 -7.94 -7.45
N THR A 233 13.68 -7.88 -8.63
CA THR A 233 14.15 -6.61 -9.22
C THR A 233 13.00 -5.66 -9.53
N VAL A 234 11.88 -6.18 -10.03
CA VAL A 234 10.65 -5.40 -10.29
C VAL A 234 10.06 -4.87 -8.99
N LEU A 235 9.87 -5.73 -7.99
CA LEU A 235 9.35 -5.33 -6.69
C LEU A 235 10.24 -4.28 -6.02
N LEU A 236 11.55 -4.47 -6.07
CA LEU A 236 12.50 -3.52 -5.51
C LEU A 236 12.47 -2.19 -6.23
N SER A 237 12.43 -2.18 -7.57
CA SER A 237 12.35 -0.95 -8.36
C SER A 237 11.10 -0.13 -8.03
N GLU A 238 9.97 -0.79 -7.84
CA GLU A 238 8.71 -0.15 -7.48
C GLU A 238 8.67 0.32 -6.02
N TYR A 239 9.26 -0.45 -5.10
CA TYR A 239 9.33 -0.08 -3.70
C TYR A 239 10.32 1.07 -3.45
N SER A 240 11.52 0.99 -4.00
CA SER A 240 12.63 1.89 -3.68
C SER A 240 12.39 3.35 -4.12
N ARG A 241 11.51 3.58 -5.09
CA ARG A 241 11.08 4.92 -5.51
C ARG A 241 10.13 5.60 -4.52
N ARG A 242 9.62 4.85 -3.53
CA ARG A 242 8.63 5.33 -2.57
C ARG A 242 9.28 6.04 -1.40
N GLN A 243 8.51 6.92 -0.77
CA GLN A 243 8.92 7.74 0.35
C GLN A 243 8.46 7.11 1.67
N LEU A 244 9.28 7.23 2.68
CA LEU A 244 9.00 6.82 4.06
C LEU A 244 8.98 8.04 4.96
N THR A 245 8.02 8.11 5.87
CA THR A 245 7.98 9.16 6.90
C THR A 245 9.16 8.99 7.88
N ARG A 246 9.51 7.74 8.17
CA ARG A 246 10.68 7.39 8.98
C ARG A 246 11.60 6.54 8.13
N GLU A 247 12.81 7.03 7.86
CA GLU A 247 13.77 6.35 6.99
C GLU A 247 14.21 4.97 7.52
N GLN A 248 14.15 4.79 8.83
CA GLN A 248 14.44 3.51 9.50
C GLN A 248 13.43 2.40 9.19
N ASP A 249 12.25 2.74 8.68
CA ASP A 249 11.23 1.76 8.32
C ASP A 249 11.48 1.09 6.95
N VAL A 250 12.58 1.41 6.27
CA VAL A 250 12.85 0.94 4.90
C VAL A 250 12.79 -0.59 4.74
N LEU A 251 13.32 -1.34 5.69
CA LEU A 251 13.23 -2.80 5.67
C LEU A 251 11.94 -3.32 6.29
N ARG A 252 11.40 -2.61 7.29
CA ARG A 252 10.15 -2.98 7.96
C ARG A 252 8.95 -2.90 7.01
N ALA A 253 8.88 -1.82 6.20
CA ALA A 253 7.82 -1.64 5.20
C ALA A 253 7.93 -2.59 3.98
N LEU A 254 9.01 -3.37 3.89
CA LEU A 254 9.20 -4.43 2.90
C LEU A 254 9.12 -5.83 3.53
N ARG A 255 9.06 -5.94 4.87
CA ARG A 255 9.22 -7.21 5.59
C ARG A 255 8.20 -8.27 5.20
N GLY A 256 6.94 -7.91 5.03
CA GLY A 256 5.92 -8.85 4.57
C GLY A 256 6.30 -9.46 3.21
N ILE A 257 6.78 -8.63 2.29
CA ILE A 257 7.19 -9.07 0.94
C ILE A 257 8.40 -10.00 1.04
N THR A 258 9.44 -9.60 1.79
CA THR A 258 10.64 -10.45 1.94
C THR A 258 10.31 -11.76 2.64
N SER A 259 9.46 -11.77 3.68
CA SER A 259 9.04 -13.00 4.37
C SER A 259 8.33 -13.98 3.43
N VAL A 260 7.48 -13.48 2.55
CA VAL A 260 6.83 -14.31 1.54
C VAL A 260 7.84 -14.86 0.53
N LEU A 261 8.74 -14.02 0.03
CA LEU A 261 9.79 -14.45 -0.87
C LEU A 261 10.72 -15.49 -0.22
N GLU A 262 11.09 -15.31 1.06
CA GLU A 262 11.88 -16.25 1.85
C GLU A 262 11.24 -17.63 1.93
N GLN A 263 10.00 -17.66 2.40
CA GLN A 263 9.33 -18.91 2.75
C GLN A 263 8.83 -19.69 1.53
N GLN A 264 8.29 -19.01 0.56
CA GLN A 264 7.54 -19.64 -0.52
C GLN A 264 8.32 -19.78 -1.83
N TRP A 265 9.25 -18.86 -2.08
CA TRP A 265 9.85 -18.76 -3.40
C TRP A 265 11.33 -19.09 -3.42
N TYR A 266 12.10 -18.40 -2.58
CA TYR A 266 13.55 -18.50 -2.64
C TYR A 266 14.11 -19.55 -1.70
N ARG A 267 13.40 -19.83 -0.60
CA ARG A 267 13.88 -20.68 0.51
C ARG A 267 15.28 -20.28 0.92
N CYS A 268 15.50 -18.99 1.06
CA CYS A 268 16.77 -18.40 1.45
C CYS A 268 16.53 -17.17 2.32
N GLU A 269 17.51 -16.78 3.10
CA GLU A 269 17.48 -15.58 3.93
C GLU A 269 17.60 -14.30 3.09
N PHE A 270 17.12 -13.20 3.66
CA PHE A 270 17.35 -11.86 3.15
C PHE A 270 18.28 -11.08 4.08
N TRP A 271 19.42 -10.64 3.57
CA TRP A 271 20.36 -9.80 4.30
C TRP A 271 20.15 -8.34 3.90
N TYR A 272 19.62 -7.55 4.83
CA TYR A 272 19.33 -6.14 4.59
C TYR A 272 18.57 -5.88 3.29
N GLY A 273 17.57 -6.70 3.01
CA GLY A 273 16.73 -6.59 1.80
C GLY A 273 17.29 -7.24 0.55
N ILE A 274 18.42 -7.93 0.63
CA ILE A 274 19.09 -8.65 -0.48
C ILE A 274 18.94 -10.16 -0.28
N PRO A 275 18.36 -10.91 -1.25
CA PRO A 275 18.20 -12.37 -1.16
C PRO A 275 19.55 -13.09 -1.27
N THR A 276 19.88 -13.93 -0.30
CA THR A 276 21.18 -14.62 -0.25
C THR A 276 21.36 -15.62 -1.40
N LYS A 277 20.29 -16.23 -1.90
CA LYS A 277 20.28 -17.10 -3.07
C LYS A 277 20.84 -16.42 -4.33
N TYR A 278 20.60 -15.12 -4.46
CA TYR A 278 20.99 -14.30 -5.60
C TYR A 278 21.96 -13.18 -5.21
N LEU A 279 22.75 -13.38 -4.15
CA LEU A 279 23.57 -12.33 -3.53
C LEU A 279 24.42 -11.58 -4.56
N ILE A 280 25.16 -12.29 -5.41
CA ILE A 280 26.04 -11.66 -6.41
C ILE A 280 25.23 -10.80 -7.38
N ASN A 281 24.15 -11.35 -7.94
CA ASN A 281 23.30 -10.62 -8.88
C ASN A 281 22.60 -9.43 -8.21
N ALA A 282 22.14 -9.61 -6.98
CA ALA A 282 21.41 -8.58 -6.24
C ALA A 282 22.34 -7.46 -5.72
N LEU A 283 23.64 -7.68 -5.61
CA LEU A 283 24.63 -6.64 -5.33
C LEU A 283 24.95 -5.74 -6.53
N HIS A 284 24.58 -6.14 -7.76
CA HIS A 284 24.71 -5.30 -8.96
C HIS A 284 23.56 -4.31 -9.14
N TRP A 285 23.00 -3.81 -8.03
CA TRP A 285 22.01 -2.75 -8.09
C TRP A 285 22.65 -1.41 -8.48
N ILE A 286 21.89 -0.60 -9.20
CA ILE A 286 22.25 0.77 -9.57
C ILE A 286 21.17 1.73 -9.08
N LEU A 287 21.57 2.93 -8.71
CA LEU A 287 20.68 4.01 -8.34
C LEU A 287 20.44 4.90 -9.56
N ASN A 288 19.18 5.05 -9.96
CA ASN A 288 18.82 5.85 -11.13
C ASN A 288 18.80 7.36 -10.85
N ASP A 289 18.78 7.72 -9.55
CA ASP A 289 18.72 9.09 -9.08
C ASP A 289 20.06 9.54 -8.49
N ARG A 290 20.12 10.82 -8.09
CA ARG A 290 21.29 11.33 -7.37
C ARG A 290 21.50 10.57 -6.06
N MET A 291 22.71 10.08 -5.88
CA MET A 291 23.09 9.28 -4.69
C MET A 291 22.90 10.08 -3.40
N GLN A 292 22.00 9.61 -2.54
CA GLN A 292 21.74 10.20 -1.24
C GLN A 292 21.69 9.11 -0.17
N TYR A 293 22.62 9.19 0.80
CA TYR A 293 22.62 8.29 1.96
C TYR A 293 21.41 8.55 2.85
N ARG A 294 20.69 7.50 3.21
CA ARG A 294 19.39 7.57 3.90
C ARG A 294 19.52 8.04 5.36
N PHE A 295 20.62 7.73 6.01
CA PHE A 295 20.77 7.88 7.47
C PHE A 295 21.78 8.99 7.88
N LYS A 296 21.92 10.03 7.07
CA LYS A 296 22.87 11.13 7.34
C LYS A 296 22.70 11.79 8.71
N ASP A 297 21.44 11.99 9.10
CA ASP A 297 21.11 12.76 10.29
C ASP A 297 21.22 11.94 11.60
N ARG A 298 21.40 10.63 11.51
CA ARG A 298 21.41 9.71 12.66
C ARG A 298 22.73 9.71 13.44
N TYR A 299 23.81 10.18 12.83
CA TYR A 299 25.08 10.37 13.55
C TYR A 299 25.02 11.51 14.57
N GLN A 300 23.95 12.34 14.54
CA GLN A 300 23.77 13.48 15.45
C GLN A 300 22.76 13.21 16.58
N SER A 301 21.96 12.15 16.51
CA SER A 301 20.98 11.82 17.55
C SER A 301 21.45 10.61 18.37
N SER A 302 21.66 10.84 19.68
CA SER A 302 22.06 9.83 20.66
C SER A 302 20.93 8.86 21.07
N GLU A 303 19.80 8.86 20.40
CA GLU A 303 18.69 7.95 20.69
C GLU A 303 18.88 6.62 19.96
N GLY A 304 19.31 5.62 20.72
CA GLY A 304 19.56 4.27 20.27
C GLY A 304 18.32 3.59 19.68
N SER A 305 18.36 3.28 18.39
CA SER A 305 17.45 2.31 17.81
C SER A 305 18.05 0.91 17.98
N PRO A 306 17.27 -0.10 18.39
CA PRO A 306 17.77 -1.45 18.62
C PRO A 306 18.17 -2.19 17.35
N GLU A 307 17.79 -1.73 16.17
CA GLU A 307 18.11 -2.40 14.90
C GLU A 307 19.35 -1.79 14.24
N PRO A 308 20.29 -2.64 13.75
CA PRO A 308 21.46 -2.17 13.03
C PRO A 308 21.07 -1.51 11.71
N LEU A 309 21.74 -0.41 11.37
CA LEU A 309 21.52 0.28 10.10
C LEU A 309 21.92 -0.60 8.91
N PRO A 310 21.20 -0.53 7.79
CA PRO A 310 21.63 -1.18 6.57
C PRO A 310 23.05 -0.74 6.17
N PRO A 311 23.94 -1.68 5.84
CA PRO A 311 25.28 -1.36 5.38
C PRO A 311 25.25 -0.69 4.00
N THR A 312 26.30 0.05 3.67
CA THR A 312 26.36 0.83 2.42
C THR A 312 26.32 0.01 1.14
N TRP A 313 26.62 -1.29 1.21
CA TRP A 313 26.48 -2.20 0.07
C TRP A 313 25.02 -2.60 -0.17
N SER A 314 24.12 -2.42 0.82
CA SER A 314 22.69 -2.64 0.63
C SER A 314 22.04 -1.40 -0.01
N TRP A 315 21.15 -1.64 -0.95
CA TRP A 315 20.30 -0.60 -1.52
C TRP A 315 19.48 0.15 -0.45
N ALA A 316 19.13 -0.52 0.65
CA ALA A 316 18.34 0.04 1.73
C ALA A 316 19.02 1.21 2.45
N ALA A 317 20.35 1.35 2.32
CA ALA A 317 21.10 2.49 2.84
C ALA A 317 20.93 3.77 2.00
N TRP A 318 20.32 3.68 0.82
CA TRP A 318 20.25 4.76 -0.15
C TRP A 318 18.82 5.16 -0.49
N LYS A 319 18.60 6.42 -0.88
CA LYS A 319 17.32 6.96 -1.33
C LYS A 319 17.32 7.04 -2.85
N GLY A 320 16.20 6.67 -3.45
CA GLY A 320 15.95 6.77 -4.88
C GLY A 320 15.60 5.43 -5.52
N ARG A 321 15.23 5.49 -6.79
CA ARG A 321 14.82 4.31 -7.54
C ARG A 321 16.01 3.39 -7.83
N ILE A 322 15.89 2.14 -7.40
CA ILE A 322 16.86 1.09 -7.64
C ILE A 322 16.46 0.30 -8.89
N SER A 323 17.44 -0.03 -9.71
CA SER A 323 17.31 -1.02 -10.79
C SER A 323 18.50 -1.98 -10.76
N HIS A 324 18.44 -3.04 -11.54
CA HIS A 324 19.54 -3.99 -11.72
C HIS A 324 19.96 -3.98 -13.18
N LEU A 325 21.25 -4.22 -13.42
CA LEU A 325 21.76 -4.43 -14.77
C LEU A 325 21.15 -5.72 -15.37
N PRO A 326 20.84 -5.72 -16.68
CA PRO A 326 20.40 -6.94 -17.36
C PRO A 326 21.43 -8.07 -17.17
N HIS A 327 20.97 -9.31 -17.09
CA HIS A 327 21.79 -10.51 -16.85
C HIS A 327 22.89 -10.75 -17.89
N ASP A 328 22.84 -10.13 -19.06
CA ASP A 328 23.82 -10.29 -20.16
C ASP A 328 25.15 -9.55 -19.93
N PHE A 329 25.26 -8.75 -18.84
CA PHE A 329 26.55 -8.25 -18.40
C PHE A 329 27.29 -9.33 -17.60
N THR A 330 27.72 -10.39 -18.30
CA THR A 330 28.78 -11.26 -17.78
C THR A 330 30.04 -10.41 -17.62
N VAL A 331 30.52 -10.33 -16.36
CA VAL A 331 31.77 -9.66 -15.95
C VAL A 331 33.02 -10.28 -16.60
N GLY A 332 32.92 -10.81 -17.82
CA GLY A 332 33.94 -11.56 -18.55
C GLY A 332 34.66 -10.81 -19.66
N SER A 333 34.23 -9.65 -20.12
CA SER A 333 34.79 -9.06 -21.35
C SER A 333 35.47 -7.70 -21.24
N HIS A 334 35.54 -7.05 -20.06
CA HIS A 334 36.18 -5.72 -19.92
C HIS A 334 37.21 -5.58 -18.78
N LEU A 335 37.78 -6.68 -18.28
CA LEU A 335 38.98 -6.61 -17.42
C LEU A 335 40.28 -6.59 -18.24
N GLY A 336 40.26 -6.03 -19.42
CA GLY A 336 41.46 -5.71 -20.19
C GLY A 336 41.85 -4.26 -19.97
N GLY A 337 42.64 -3.95 -18.90
CA GLY A 337 43.23 -2.63 -18.84
C GLY A 337 43.55 -2.01 -17.47
N PHE A 338 43.74 -2.78 -16.42
CA PHE A 338 44.46 -2.26 -15.25
C PHE A 338 45.92 -2.62 -15.39
N LYS A 339 46.73 -1.75 -16.05
CA LYS A 339 48.17 -1.70 -15.90
C LYS A 339 48.48 -1.13 -14.52
N SER A 340 49.25 -1.89 -13.76
CA SER A 340 49.89 -1.48 -12.52
C SER A 340 50.60 -0.14 -12.64
N LEU A 341 50.27 0.79 -11.73
CA LEU A 341 51.15 1.83 -11.26
C LEU A 341 51.47 1.59 -9.80
#